data_55787a4a20100d60b43775a1f9787bcc
#
_entry.id   55787a4a20100d60b43775a1f9787bcc
#
_cell.length_a   1.000
_cell.length_b   1.000
_cell.length_c   1.000
_cell.angle_alpha   90.00
_cell.angle_beta   90.00
_cell.angle_gamma   90.00
#
_symmetry.space_group_name_H-M   'P 1'
#
loop_
_entity.id
_entity.type
_entity.pdbx_description
1 polymer ?
#
loop_
_entity_poly.entity_id
_entity_poly.type
_entity_poly.pdbx_seq_one_letter_code
_entity_poly.pdbx_strand_id
1 'polypeptide(L)'
;QTDVANLKADNIDWENRVVGFERRKTGSTSLIRIGSELEEVLKALPRFGPLFPNHRELTEGHRAKEFWRACRRAGVSGVSLHCYRYAWAERAKVCGYPERFAQEALGHQSKAVHRAYARKAQVTLPSLEDYEKRPEPPKTDRATA
;
A
#
# COMPACT_ATOMS: atom_id res chain seq x y z
N GLN A 1 0.00 -7.56 -7.70
CA GLN A 1 0.95 -7.73 -8.84
C GLN A 1 0.36 -7.14 -10.12
N THR A 2 -0.81 -7.61 -10.51
CA THR A 2 -1.42 -7.25 -11.79
C THR A 2 -1.75 -5.77 -11.88
N ASP A 3 -2.28 -5.15 -10.82
CA ASP A 3 -2.58 -3.72 -10.80
C ASP A 3 -1.30 -2.89 -11.00
N VAL A 4 -0.23 -3.22 -10.26
CA VAL A 4 1.06 -2.53 -10.40
C VAL A 4 1.66 -2.70 -11.79
N ALA A 5 1.64 -3.92 -12.34
CA ALA A 5 2.18 -4.19 -13.68
C ALA A 5 1.44 -3.41 -14.79
N ASN A 6 0.19 -3.04 -14.55
CA ASN A 6 -0.63 -2.30 -15.51
C ASN A 6 -0.64 -0.77 -15.28
N LEU A 7 0.07 -0.26 -14.27
CA LEU A 7 0.16 1.18 -14.05
C LEU A 7 0.78 1.88 -15.26
N LYS A 8 0.24 3.05 -15.56
CA LYS A 8 0.70 3.95 -16.62
C LYS A 8 1.14 5.28 -15.99
N ALA A 9 1.89 6.05 -16.74
CA ALA A 9 2.26 7.41 -16.33
C ALA A 9 1.03 8.28 -16.03
N ASP A 10 -0.05 8.13 -16.79
CA ASP A 10 -1.31 8.85 -16.60
C ASP A 10 -2.06 8.50 -15.30
N ASN A 11 -1.64 7.44 -14.61
CA ASN A 11 -2.15 7.12 -13.29
C ASN A 11 -1.55 7.99 -12.18
N ILE A 12 -0.52 8.80 -12.49
CA ILE A 12 0.18 9.65 -11.54
C ILE A 12 -0.26 11.09 -11.72
N ASP A 13 -0.92 11.62 -10.73
CA ASP A 13 -1.18 13.06 -10.59
C ASP A 13 -0.01 13.65 -9.79
N TRP A 14 0.91 14.29 -10.51
CA TRP A 14 2.09 14.90 -9.91
C TRP A 14 1.77 16.18 -9.13
N GLU A 15 0.76 16.92 -9.53
CA GLU A 15 0.33 18.16 -8.87
C GLU A 15 -0.22 17.87 -7.50
N ASN A 16 -1.14 16.90 -7.39
CA ASN A 16 -1.74 16.47 -6.13
C ASN A 16 -0.94 15.38 -5.39
N ARG A 17 0.14 14.87 -6.01
CA ARG A 17 0.99 13.80 -5.50
C ARG A 17 0.18 12.54 -5.17
N VAL A 18 -0.60 12.06 -6.12
CA VAL A 18 -1.49 10.89 -5.96
C VAL A 18 -1.26 9.90 -7.09
N VAL A 19 -1.25 8.61 -6.76
CA VAL A 19 -1.41 7.52 -7.73
C VAL A 19 -2.86 7.05 -7.68
N GLY A 20 -3.56 7.15 -8.81
CA GLY A 20 -4.94 6.72 -8.96
C GLY A 20 -5.05 5.52 -9.91
N PHE A 21 -5.71 4.45 -9.50
CA PHE A 21 -5.95 3.29 -10.34
C PHE A 21 -7.19 2.52 -9.92
N GLU A 22 -7.78 1.82 -10.89
CA GLU A 22 -8.86 0.88 -10.64
C GLU A 22 -8.30 -0.53 -10.40
N ARG A 23 -8.76 -1.18 -9.32
CA ARG A 23 -8.36 -2.55 -8.97
C ARG A 23 -9.05 -3.55 -9.88
N ARG A 24 -8.30 -4.28 -10.67
CA ARG A 24 -8.85 -5.28 -11.61
C ARG A 24 -9.76 -6.32 -10.95
N LYS A 25 -9.42 -6.73 -9.73
CA LYS A 25 -10.16 -7.79 -9.04
C LYS A 25 -11.52 -7.32 -8.49
N THR A 26 -11.65 -6.05 -8.11
CA THR A 26 -12.81 -5.54 -7.37
C THR A 26 -13.53 -4.39 -8.07
N GLY A 27 -12.95 -3.82 -9.12
CA GLY A 27 -13.45 -2.62 -9.79
C GLY A 27 -13.38 -1.35 -8.91
N SER A 28 -12.83 -1.44 -7.71
CA SER A 28 -12.78 -0.29 -6.81
C SER A 28 -11.62 0.63 -7.17
N THR A 29 -11.87 1.94 -7.17
CA THR A 29 -10.84 2.95 -7.34
C THR A 29 -10.00 3.09 -6.07
N SER A 30 -8.69 3.19 -6.24
CA SER A 30 -7.75 3.50 -5.18
C SER A 30 -7.02 4.78 -5.50
N LEU A 31 -6.99 5.72 -4.55
CA LEU A 31 -6.21 6.94 -4.60
C LEU A 31 -5.19 6.89 -3.46
N ILE A 32 -3.92 6.84 -3.79
CA ILE A 32 -2.85 6.66 -2.81
C ILE A 32 -1.90 7.85 -2.90
N ARG A 33 -1.71 8.55 -1.79
CA ARG A 33 -0.78 9.67 -1.72
C ARG A 33 0.66 9.18 -1.87
N ILE A 34 1.43 9.90 -2.68
CA ILE A 34 2.84 9.61 -2.96
C ILE A 34 3.69 10.21 -1.84
N GLY A 35 4.39 9.37 -1.08
CA GLY A 35 5.43 9.79 -0.16
C GLY A 35 6.75 10.08 -0.89
N SER A 36 7.69 10.75 -0.21
CA SER A 36 8.95 11.18 -0.83
C SER A 36 9.78 10.02 -1.41
N GLU A 37 9.90 8.92 -0.70
CA GLU A 37 10.64 7.74 -1.18
C GLU A 37 10.00 7.13 -2.44
N LEU A 38 8.67 7.02 -2.47
CA LEU A 38 7.95 6.52 -3.64
C LEU A 38 8.05 7.48 -4.81
N GLU A 39 8.05 8.79 -4.55
CA GLU A 39 8.21 9.83 -5.58
C GLU A 39 9.53 9.68 -6.33
N GLU A 40 10.64 9.46 -5.62
CA GLU A 40 11.96 9.24 -6.24
C GLU A 40 11.95 8.00 -7.14
N VAL A 41 11.33 6.91 -6.69
CA VAL A 41 11.19 5.70 -7.51
C VAL A 41 10.35 5.97 -8.76
N LEU A 42 9.21 6.66 -8.62
CA LEU A 42 8.32 6.94 -9.75
C LEU A 42 8.93 7.90 -10.77
N LYS A 43 9.74 8.88 -10.33
CA LYS A 43 10.45 9.79 -11.22
C LYS A 43 11.50 9.10 -12.12
N ALA A 44 12.02 7.95 -11.68
CA ALA A 44 12.96 7.13 -12.44
C ALA A 44 12.28 6.25 -13.50
N LEU A 45 10.94 6.16 -13.50
CA LEU A 45 10.15 5.35 -14.43
C LEU A 45 9.77 6.14 -15.69
N PRO A 46 9.28 5.45 -16.75
CA PRO A 46 8.82 6.10 -17.98
C PRO A 46 7.78 7.19 -17.70
N ARG A 47 7.95 8.34 -18.35
CA ARG A 47 7.02 9.48 -18.21
C ARG A 47 5.77 9.37 -19.07
N PHE A 48 5.73 8.41 -19.98
CA PHE A 48 4.61 8.17 -20.90
C PHE A 48 4.35 6.67 -21.02
N GLY A 49 3.09 6.29 -21.18
CA GLY A 49 2.68 4.90 -21.36
C GLY A 49 2.85 4.03 -20.11
N PRO A 50 3.09 2.73 -20.28
CA PRO A 50 3.24 1.80 -19.15
C PRO A 50 4.46 2.10 -18.29
N LEU A 51 4.31 2.13 -16.96
CA LEU A 51 5.44 2.30 -16.04
C LEU A 51 6.36 1.08 -16.01
N PHE A 52 5.81 -0.10 -16.26
CA PHE A 52 6.52 -1.38 -16.22
C PHE A 52 6.28 -2.19 -17.51
N PRO A 53 6.77 -1.71 -18.68
CA PRO A 53 6.46 -2.32 -19.97
C PRO A 53 6.82 -3.81 -20.03
N ASN A 54 7.99 -4.19 -19.53
CA ASN A 54 8.47 -5.57 -19.54
C ASN A 54 7.67 -6.50 -18.61
N HIS A 55 7.12 -5.98 -17.51
CA HIS A 55 6.37 -6.78 -16.53
C HIS A 55 4.87 -6.87 -16.87
N ARG A 56 4.37 -5.93 -17.67
CA ARG A 56 2.96 -5.89 -18.07
C ARG A 56 2.57 -7.12 -18.87
N GLU A 57 3.43 -7.54 -19.79
CA GLU A 57 3.18 -8.67 -20.68
C GLU A 57 3.41 -10.05 -20.01
N LEU A 58 4.02 -10.06 -18.82
CA LEU A 58 4.28 -11.28 -18.09
C LEU A 58 3.01 -11.79 -17.39
N THR A 59 2.86 -13.11 -17.32
CA THR A 59 1.86 -13.75 -16.45
C THR A 59 2.23 -13.58 -14.97
N GLU A 60 1.26 -13.76 -14.07
CA GLU A 60 1.52 -13.71 -12.62
C GLU A 60 2.58 -14.71 -12.17
N GLY A 61 2.57 -15.91 -12.76
CA GLY A 61 3.58 -16.93 -12.47
C GLY A 61 4.99 -16.52 -12.89
N HIS A 62 5.13 -15.87 -14.05
CA HIS A 62 6.43 -15.35 -14.50
C HIS A 62 6.93 -14.23 -13.59
N ARG A 63 6.09 -13.27 -13.21
CA ARG A 63 6.46 -12.21 -12.25
C ARG A 63 6.89 -12.78 -10.91
N ALA A 64 6.18 -13.77 -10.39
CA ALA A 64 6.55 -14.46 -9.15
C ALA A 64 7.91 -15.17 -9.28
N LYS A 65 8.20 -15.81 -10.42
CA LYS A 65 9.48 -16.46 -10.68
C LYS A 65 10.63 -15.48 -10.77
N GLU A 66 10.43 -14.32 -11.39
CA GLU A 66 11.46 -13.26 -11.42
C GLU A 66 11.75 -12.70 -10.03
N PHE A 67 10.70 -12.45 -9.24
CA PHE A 67 10.86 -12.04 -7.84
C PHE A 67 11.64 -13.07 -7.03
N TRP A 68 11.32 -14.36 -7.16
CA TRP A 68 12.05 -15.43 -6.50
C TRP A 68 13.53 -15.46 -6.90
N ARG A 69 13.83 -15.30 -8.21
CA ARG A 69 15.21 -15.21 -8.69
C ARG A 69 15.95 -14.00 -8.09
N ALA A 70 15.29 -12.84 -7.99
CA ALA A 70 15.87 -11.66 -7.35
C ALA A 70 16.17 -11.90 -5.87
N CYS A 71 15.24 -12.51 -5.14
CA CYS A 71 15.45 -12.89 -3.73
C CYS A 71 16.65 -13.83 -3.57
N ARG A 72 16.76 -14.86 -4.42
CA ARG A 72 17.91 -15.78 -4.37
C ARG A 72 19.23 -15.06 -4.60
N ARG A 73 19.31 -14.14 -5.57
CA ARG A 73 20.52 -13.34 -5.80
C ARG A 73 20.89 -12.47 -4.61
N ALA A 74 19.90 -12.01 -3.86
CA ALA A 74 20.06 -11.21 -2.65
C ALA A 74 20.26 -12.05 -1.36
N GLY A 75 20.33 -13.37 -1.45
CA GLY A 75 20.43 -14.26 -0.28
C GLY A 75 19.17 -14.33 0.57
N VAL A 76 18.02 -13.90 0.05
CA VAL A 76 16.74 -13.90 0.76
C VAL A 76 15.94 -15.15 0.41
N SER A 77 15.43 -15.86 1.42
CA SER A 77 14.62 -17.07 1.25
C SER A 77 13.31 -16.99 2.05
N GLY A 78 12.37 -17.90 1.76
CA GLY A 78 11.11 -18.01 2.52
C GLY A 78 10.11 -16.88 2.29
N VAL A 79 10.30 -16.03 1.27
CA VAL A 79 9.44 -14.88 0.96
C VAL A 79 8.75 -15.03 -0.39
N SER A 80 7.62 -14.39 -0.51
CA SER A 80 6.86 -14.24 -1.76
C SER A 80 6.45 -12.79 -1.96
N LEU A 81 5.97 -12.44 -3.15
CA LEU A 81 5.41 -11.11 -3.41
C LEU A 81 4.27 -10.73 -2.44
N HIS A 82 3.56 -11.73 -1.92
CA HIS A 82 2.49 -11.50 -0.95
C HIS A 82 3.00 -11.04 0.42
N CYS A 83 4.24 -11.41 0.79
CA CYS A 83 4.86 -10.98 2.04
C CYS A 83 4.96 -9.46 2.17
N TYR A 84 5.08 -8.71 1.06
CA TYR A 84 5.04 -7.25 1.09
C TYR A 84 3.75 -6.71 1.68
N ARG A 85 2.63 -7.35 1.40
CA ARG A 85 1.32 -6.91 1.90
C ARG A 85 1.20 -7.13 3.41
N TYR A 86 1.72 -8.26 3.90
CA TYR A 86 1.79 -8.52 5.35
C TYR A 86 2.70 -7.50 6.03
N ALA A 87 3.93 -7.33 5.54
CA ALA A 87 4.89 -6.40 6.09
C ALA A 87 4.37 -4.96 6.11
N TRP A 88 3.65 -4.55 5.06
CA TRP A 88 3.02 -3.23 5.00
C TRP A 88 1.91 -3.09 6.05
N ALA A 89 1.03 -4.09 6.19
CA ALA A 89 -0.06 -4.08 7.16
C ALA A 89 0.46 -4.04 8.61
N GLU A 90 1.52 -4.79 8.89
CA GLU A 90 2.18 -4.79 10.20
C GLU A 90 2.80 -3.44 10.53
N ARG A 91 3.55 -2.84 9.58
CA ARG A 91 4.11 -1.49 9.75
C ARG A 91 3.04 -0.43 9.94
N ALA A 92 1.97 -0.48 9.14
CA ALA A 92 0.85 0.45 9.26
C ALA A 92 0.24 0.39 10.67
N LYS A 93 0.05 -0.81 11.22
CA LYS A 93 -0.46 -1.00 12.57
C LYS A 93 0.52 -0.47 13.63
N VAL A 94 1.81 -0.77 13.51
CA VAL A 94 2.85 -0.33 14.46
C VAL A 94 2.95 1.20 14.51
N CYS A 95 2.90 1.88 13.35
CA CYS A 95 2.98 3.34 13.31
C CYS A 95 1.64 4.06 13.61
N GLY A 96 0.59 3.31 13.98
CA GLY A 96 -0.71 3.90 14.28
C GLY A 96 -1.49 4.41 13.07
N TYR A 97 -1.16 3.94 11.86
CA TYR A 97 -1.90 4.29 10.66
C TYR A 97 -3.36 3.82 10.79
N PRO A 98 -4.37 4.68 10.52
CA PRO A 98 -5.77 4.33 10.74
C PRO A 98 -6.19 3.04 10.01
N GLU A 99 -6.79 2.09 10.76
CA GLU A 99 -7.17 0.77 10.22
C GLU A 99 -8.03 0.88 8.96
N ARG A 100 -8.93 1.86 8.91
CA ARG A 100 -9.78 2.11 7.74
C ARG A 100 -8.94 2.43 6.49
N PHE A 101 -7.99 3.34 6.60
CA PHE A 101 -7.12 3.70 5.49
C PHE A 101 -6.21 2.55 5.07
N ALA A 102 -5.73 1.76 6.05
CA ALA A 102 -4.94 0.57 5.76
C ALA A 102 -5.76 -0.50 5.00
N GLN A 103 -7.04 -0.69 5.35
CA GLN A 103 -7.94 -1.55 4.60
C GLN A 103 -8.12 -1.09 3.15
N GLU A 104 -8.38 0.19 2.95
CA GLU A 104 -8.57 0.78 1.62
C GLU A 104 -7.29 0.68 0.79
N ALA A 105 -6.13 1.02 1.35
CA ALA A 105 -4.84 0.93 0.67
C ALA A 105 -4.51 -0.50 0.22
N LEU A 106 -4.83 -1.50 1.03
CA LEU A 106 -4.63 -2.91 0.70
C LEU A 106 -5.81 -3.54 -0.09
N GLY A 107 -6.95 -2.85 -0.20
CA GLY A 107 -8.15 -3.39 -0.83
C GLY A 107 -8.76 -4.57 -0.08
N HIS A 108 -8.67 -4.57 1.25
CA HIS A 108 -9.31 -5.57 2.09
C HIS A 108 -10.78 -5.24 2.29
N GLN A 109 -11.68 -6.16 1.96
CA GLN A 109 -13.12 -5.94 2.07
C GLN A 109 -13.66 -6.03 3.50
N SER A 110 -12.89 -6.59 4.44
CA SER A 110 -13.31 -6.69 5.84
C SER A 110 -12.18 -6.43 6.83
N LYS A 111 -12.56 -5.95 8.02
CA LYS A 111 -11.64 -5.76 9.15
C LYS A 111 -10.98 -7.08 9.57
N ALA A 112 -11.70 -8.19 9.53
CA ALA A 112 -11.17 -9.50 9.90
C ALA A 112 -10.00 -9.91 9.00
N VAL A 113 -10.14 -9.75 7.67
CA VAL A 113 -9.07 -9.99 6.72
C VAL A 113 -7.88 -9.08 6.99
N HIS A 114 -8.11 -7.77 7.18
CA HIS A 114 -7.02 -6.82 7.46
C HIS A 114 -6.27 -7.19 8.75
N ARG A 115 -6.98 -7.49 9.83
CA ARG A 115 -6.39 -7.88 11.13
C ARG A 115 -5.56 -9.16 11.03
N ALA A 116 -5.97 -10.13 10.20
CA ALA A 116 -5.18 -11.32 9.94
C ALA A 116 -3.83 -10.98 9.26
N TYR A 117 -3.79 -9.99 8.38
CA TYR A 117 -2.54 -9.50 7.77
C TYR A 117 -1.62 -8.81 8.77
N ALA A 118 -2.16 -8.05 9.72
CA ALA A 118 -1.40 -7.32 10.73
C ALA A 118 -1.23 -8.09 12.06
N ARG A 119 -1.47 -9.40 12.08
CA ARG A 119 -1.53 -10.18 13.32
C ARG A 119 -0.21 -10.27 14.09
N LYS A 120 0.91 -10.19 13.39
CA LYS A 120 2.25 -10.27 13.99
C LYS A 120 2.77 -8.92 14.49
N ALA A 121 2.08 -7.82 14.18
CA ALA A 121 2.48 -6.51 14.64
C ALA A 121 2.40 -6.41 16.15
N GLN A 122 3.51 -6.08 16.79
CA GLN A 122 3.58 -5.78 18.21
C GLN A 122 3.42 -4.27 18.38
N VAL A 123 2.42 -3.87 19.15
CA VAL A 123 2.14 -2.45 19.42
C VAL A 123 2.37 -2.23 20.92
N THR A 124 3.26 -1.31 21.27
CA THR A 124 3.40 -0.84 22.64
C THR A 124 2.18 0.03 22.96
N LEU A 125 1.41 -0.39 23.94
CA LEU A 125 0.25 0.38 24.38
C LEU A 125 0.73 1.63 25.13
N PRO A 126 0.28 2.83 24.73
CA PRO A 126 0.57 4.03 25.49
C PRO A 126 -0.14 3.99 26.85
N SER A 127 0.35 4.75 27.81
CA SER A 127 -0.34 4.90 29.10
C SER A 127 -1.67 5.62 28.90
N LEU A 128 -2.64 5.34 29.76
CA LEU A 128 -3.91 6.07 29.76
C LEU A 128 -3.67 7.58 30.00
N GLU A 129 -2.72 7.91 30.84
CA GLU A 129 -2.31 9.28 31.15
C GLU A 129 -1.84 10.07 29.92
N ASP A 130 -1.17 9.42 28.96
CA ASP A 130 -0.76 10.05 27.71
C ASP A 130 -1.96 10.43 26.84
N TYR A 131 -3.05 9.68 26.94
CA TYR A 131 -4.31 9.99 26.24
C TYR A 131 -5.11 11.09 26.94
N GLU A 132 -5.16 11.09 28.25
CA GLU A 132 -5.85 12.10 29.03
C GLU A 132 -5.25 13.50 28.82
N LYS A 133 -3.94 13.58 28.55
CA LYS A 133 -3.21 14.83 28.28
C LYS A 133 -3.29 15.30 26.83
N ARG A 134 -3.85 14.50 25.92
CA ARG A 134 -4.00 14.92 24.52
C ARG A 134 -5.16 15.92 24.40
N PRO A 135 -4.95 17.07 23.74
CA PRO A 135 -6.07 17.96 23.42
C PRO A 135 -7.09 17.19 22.56
N GLU A 136 -8.37 17.38 22.85
CA GLU A 136 -9.44 16.78 22.03
C GLU A 136 -9.21 17.15 20.55
N PRO A 137 -9.32 16.18 19.62
CA PRO A 137 -9.30 16.50 18.21
C PRO A 137 -10.45 17.45 17.91
N PRO A 138 -10.25 18.44 17.00
CA PRO A 138 -11.31 19.38 16.66
C PRO A 138 -12.55 18.60 16.26
N LYS A 139 -13.68 18.91 16.89
CA LYS A 139 -14.98 18.33 16.54
C LYS A 139 -15.24 18.69 15.08
N THR A 140 -15.21 17.70 14.22
CA THR A 140 -15.68 17.86 12.84
C THR A 140 -17.17 18.13 12.92
N ASP A 141 -17.56 19.36 12.68
CA ASP A 141 -18.95 19.75 12.50
C ASP A 141 -19.55 18.80 11.45
N ARG A 142 -20.45 17.96 11.88
CA ARG A 142 -21.34 17.26 10.98
C ARG A 142 -22.18 18.33 10.31
N ALA A 143 -21.78 18.74 9.11
CA ALA A 143 -22.66 19.52 8.26
C ALA A 143 -23.94 18.71 8.09
N THR A 144 -24.98 19.18 8.70
CA THR A 144 -26.38 18.85 8.45
C THR A 144 -26.71 19.26 7.03
N ALA A 145 -27.00 18.31 6.17
CA ALA A 145 -27.87 18.45 4.99
C ALA A 145 -28.35 17.05 4.58
#